data_ecb9c7525c80445469ae98e0503b9dfc
#
_entry.id   ecb9c7525c80445469ae98e0503b9dfc
#
_cell.length_a   1.000
_cell.length_b   1.000
_cell.length_c   1.000
_cell.angle_alpha   90.00
_cell.angle_beta   90.00
_cell.angle_gamma   90.00
#
_symmetry.space_group_name_H-M   'P 1'
#
loop_
_entity.id
_entity.type
_entity.pdbx_description
1 polymer ?
#
loop_
_entity_poly.entity_id
_entity_poly.type
_entity_poly.pdbx_seq_one_letter_code
_entity_poly.pdbx_strand_id
1 'polypeptide(L)'
;MSKNIKQIAFKEYRDPVELYVEKLNDKGQGIAYFENSEIYLEGVIDGETVLAKIGDPFANGSKRRPGTVISITEKSPDRVDYKDKSLQSVMSFGPISYEGTLKRKQEMIAQALKRAGIDSCNLKTVQRADLSVPSRYKSIRYFAFLNEKVVNGFYKVHSHEVVAVECCSLEPLWFSSFANDLCSFFTGENISVYDEKSQKGLLRSLLLRDTIKEKMAILVVSEAPSEIFIDRLRSQFKDRVDSLYLNVNESNSNKILSEKMILISGKEEITLELCGFNYKAGPFTFLQVNYPVAEIMYKKAVSFCGRDSNKTALDLCCGVGTMTLPLSENFKKVTGVEIVPESIKAAEDNAKLNNISNAEFIVGDIRGVIGSLIKKKDITSIICDPSRVGIGEDACRALAKLKSPLKLAYIFCSLKALERDLKTLHDNGFEIEEVQGFDMFP
;
A
#
# COMPACT_ATOMS: atom_id res chain seq x y z
N MET A 1 37.33 -32.02 -22.22
CA MET A 1 37.85 -31.54 -20.92
C MET A 1 36.66 -31.11 -20.08
N SER A 2 36.20 -32.01 -19.20
CA SER A 2 35.07 -31.81 -18.28
C SER A 2 35.56 -30.92 -17.12
N LYS A 3 34.98 -29.71 -16.99
CA LYS A 3 35.24 -28.87 -15.82
C LYS A 3 34.43 -29.45 -14.66
N ASN A 4 35.12 -30.07 -13.71
CA ASN A 4 34.59 -30.40 -12.41
C ASN A 4 34.10 -29.14 -11.71
N ILE A 5 32.78 -28.91 -11.72
CA ILE A 5 32.14 -27.97 -10.83
C ILE A 5 32.15 -28.66 -9.46
N LYS A 6 33.08 -28.24 -8.58
CA LYS A 6 33.02 -28.60 -7.17
C LYS A 6 31.65 -28.14 -6.64
N GLN A 7 30.73 -29.07 -6.39
CA GLN A 7 29.56 -28.85 -5.57
C GLN A 7 30.09 -28.41 -4.19
N ILE A 8 29.91 -27.14 -3.89
CA ILE A 8 30.07 -26.61 -2.54
C ILE A 8 28.94 -27.24 -1.75
N ALA A 9 29.25 -28.27 -0.95
CA ALA A 9 28.30 -28.84 -0.02
C ALA A 9 27.90 -27.74 0.98
N PHE A 10 26.68 -27.25 0.87
CA PHE A 10 26.13 -26.34 1.88
C PHE A 10 25.99 -27.11 3.18
N LYS A 11 26.56 -26.55 4.26
CA LYS A 11 26.44 -27.13 5.59
C LYS A 11 24.98 -27.02 6.01
N GLU A 12 24.26 -28.14 6.05
CA GLU A 12 22.92 -28.21 6.65
C GLU A 12 23.06 -28.00 8.17
N TYR A 13 22.47 -26.92 8.68
CA TYR A 13 22.37 -26.71 10.12
C TYR A 13 21.12 -27.45 10.61
N ARG A 14 21.31 -28.73 10.97
CA ARG A 14 20.20 -29.59 11.47
C ARG A 14 19.76 -29.19 12.87
N ASP A 15 20.66 -28.68 13.68
CA ASP A 15 20.39 -28.25 15.04
C ASP A 15 20.00 -26.78 15.10
N PRO A 16 19.09 -26.41 16.01
CA PRO A 16 18.77 -25.02 16.28
C PRO A 16 20.00 -24.26 16.79
N VAL A 17 20.16 -23.02 16.34
CA VAL A 17 21.23 -22.10 16.79
C VAL A 17 20.63 -20.90 17.46
N GLU A 18 21.35 -20.35 18.43
CA GLU A 18 21.00 -19.09 19.07
C GLU A 18 21.47 -17.93 18.19
N LEU A 19 20.57 -16.98 17.91
CA LEU A 19 20.81 -15.85 17.04
C LEU A 19 20.39 -14.55 17.73
N TYR A 20 21.24 -13.55 17.70
CA TYR A 20 20.88 -12.19 18.10
C TYR A 20 20.38 -11.39 16.89
N VAL A 21 19.20 -10.78 17.02
CA VAL A 21 18.57 -9.96 15.98
C VAL A 21 19.14 -8.55 16.05
N GLU A 22 20.01 -8.20 15.10
CA GLU A 22 20.71 -6.91 15.12
C GLU A 22 19.84 -5.74 14.65
N LYS A 23 18.99 -5.98 13.66
CA LYS A 23 18.14 -4.93 13.05
C LYS A 23 16.93 -5.53 12.35
N LEU A 24 15.95 -4.67 12.02
CA LEU A 24 14.89 -4.99 11.09
C LEU A 24 15.21 -4.43 9.70
N ASN A 25 14.75 -5.13 8.65
CA ASN A 25 14.74 -4.59 7.30
C ASN A 25 13.46 -3.78 7.03
N ASP A 26 13.35 -3.23 5.83
CA ASP A 26 12.20 -2.44 5.36
C ASP A 26 10.88 -3.24 5.24
N LYS A 27 10.92 -4.56 5.41
CA LYS A 27 9.78 -5.47 5.42
C LYS A 27 9.41 -5.94 6.83
N GLY A 28 10.09 -5.48 7.87
CA GLY A 28 9.88 -5.92 9.25
C GLY A 28 10.49 -7.28 9.60
N GLN A 29 11.33 -7.86 8.72
CA GLN A 29 12.05 -9.09 9.01
C GLN A 29 13.29 -8.78 9.86
N GLY A 30 13.53 -9.56 10.90
CA GLY A 30 14.77 -9.51 11.68
C GLY A 30 15.96 -10.00 10.88
N ILE A 31 17.06 -9.30 11.00
CA ILE A 31 18.35 -9.67 10.42
C ILE A 31 19.30 -10.05 11.55
N ALA A 32 19.72 -11.30 11.53
CA ALA A 32 20.77 -11.84 12.38
C ALA A 32 21.96 -12.30 11.51
N TYR A 33 23.12 -12.46 12.12
CA TYR A 33 24.30 -12.96 11.45
C TYR A 33 24.75 -14.27 12.07
N PHE A 34 25.03 -15.24 11.24
CA PHE A 34 25.58 -16.53 11.67
C PHE A 34 26.67 -16.96 10.71
N GLU A 35 27.87 -17.17 11.23
CA GLU A 35 29.09 -17.37 10.44
C GLU A 35 29.22 -16.22 9.38
N ASN A 36 29.21 -16.52 8.10
CA ASN A 36 29.32 -15.54 7.01
C ASN A 36 27.98 -15.29 6.29
N SER A 37 26.85 -15.59 6.95
CA SER A 37 25.52 -15.49 6.36
C SER A 37 24.63 -14.51 7.10
N GLU A 38 23.83 -13.74 6.34
CA GLU A 38 22.68 -12.97 6.87
C GLU A 38 21.49 -13.91 7.01
N ILE A 39 20.89 -13.98 8.19
CA ILE A 39 19.74 -14.81 8.49
C ILE A 39 18.50 -13.93 8.62
N TYR A 40 17.49 -14.22 7.81
CA TYR A 40 16.22 -13.49 7.76
C TYR A 40 15.18 -14.22 8.60
N LEU A 41 14.64 -13.55 9.60
CA LEU A 41 13.75 -14.09 10.61
C LEU A 41 12.42 -13.35 10.60
N GLU A 42 11.31 -14.11 10.63
CA GLU A 42 9.96 -13.54 10.71
C GLU A 42 9.48 -13.50 12.18
N GLY A 43 8.66 -12.49 12.53
CA GLY A 43 8.00 -12.39 13.83
C GLY A 43 8.91 -12.06 15.00
N VAL A 44 10.11 -11.55 14.73
CA VAL A 44 11.10 -11.12 15.72
C VAL A 44 11.32 -9.60 15.66
N ILE A 45 11.97 -9.08 16.70
CA ILE A 45 12.31 -7.65 16.83
C ILE A 45 13.81 -7.52 17.06
N ASP A 46 14.40 -6.42 16.60
CA ASP A 46 15.79 -6.08 16.92
C ASP A 46 16.02 -5.99 18.44
N GLY A 47 17.17 -6.48 18.86
CA GLY A 47 17.52 -6.61 20.27
C GLY A 47 17.02 -7.90 20.95
N GLU A 48 16.40 -8.81 20.20
CA GLU A 48 16.00 -10.12 20.72
C GLU A 48 17.05 -11.18 20.47
N THR A 49 17.15 -12.13 21.38
CA THR A 49 17.87 -13.39 21.18
C THR A 49 16.85 -14.50 20.93
N VAL A 50 17.08 -15.30 19.88
CA VAL A 50 16.15 -16.32 19.44
C VAL A 50 16.85 -17.66 19.17
N LEU A 51 16.17 -18.75 19.44
CA LEU A 51 16.57 -20.07 18.98
C LEU A 51 15.89 -20.32 17.62
N ALA A 52 16.68 -20.56 16.58
CA ALA A 52 16.15 -20.70 15.21
C ALA A 52 16.86 -21.80 14.43
N LYS A 53 16.15 -22.39 13.46
CA LYS A 53 16.71 -23.26 12.42
C LYS A 53 17.06 -22.43 11.20
N ILE A 54 18.27 -22.62 10.66
CA ILE A 54 18.74 -21.94 9.46
C ILE A 54 18.43 -22.81 8.24
N GLY A 55 17.67 -22.25 7.29
CA GLY A 55 17.35 -22.88 6.02
C GLY A 55 18.45 -22.73 4.96
N ASP A 56 18.19 -23.27 3.76
CA ASP A 56 19.09 -23.15 2.63
C ASP A 56 19.19 -21.73 2.09
N PRO A 57 20.29 -21.35 1.47
CA PRO A 57 20.44 -20.04 0.85
C PRO A 57 19.32 -19.74 -0.16
N PHE A 58 18.84 -18.50 -0.23
CA PHE A 58 17.81 -18.07 -1.18
C PHE A 58 18.20 -18.30 -2.65
N ALA A 59 19.49 -18.32 -2.95
CA ALA A 59 20.04 -18.67 -4.26
C ALA A 59 21.43 -19.27 -4.09
N ASN A 60 21.88 -20.09 -5.07
CA ASN A 60 23.21 -20.67 -5.08
C ASN A 60 24.28 -19.58 -4.96
N GLY A 61 25.16 -19.69 -3.96
CA GLY A 61 26.20 -18.72 -3.66
C GLY A 61 25.75 -17.48 -2.87
N SER A 62 24.47 -17.38 -2.54
CA SER A 62 23.95 -16.30 -1.69
C SER A 62 24.42 -16.47 -0.25
N LYS A 63 24.82 -15.35 0.37
CA LYS A 63 25.07 -15.28 1.82
C LYS A 63 23.78 -15.04 2.62
N ARG A 64 22.62 -15.00 1.97
CA ARG A 64 21.32 -14.75 2.59
C ARG A 64 20.55 -16.04 2.74
N ARG A 65 20.07 -16.31 3.94
CA ARG A 65 19.37 -17.55 4.30
C ARG A 65 18.10 -17.25 5.09
N PRO A 66 17.02 -18.02 4.91
CA PRO A 66 15.87 -17.94 5.79
C PRO A 66 16.18 -18.60 7.13
N GLY A 67 15.60 -18.07 8.22
CA GLY A 67 15.61 -18.70 9.52
C GLY A 67 14.18 -18.94 10.00
N THR A 68 13.95 -20.09 10.61
CA THR A 68 12.67 -20.45 11.26
C THR A 68 12.83 -20.35 12.77
N VAL A 69 12.18 -19.36 13.38
CA VAL A 69 12.21 -19.14 14.84
C VAL A 69 11.48 -20.26 15.54
N ILE A 70 12.11 -20.87 16.53
CA ILE A 70 11.55 -21.89 17.41
C ILE A 70 11.04 -21.23 18.70
N SER A 71 11.86 -20.39 19.31
CA SER A 71 11.52 -19.66 20.54
C SER A 71 12.34 -18.36 20.64
N ILE A 72 11.79 -17.39 21.36
CA ILE A 72 12.50 -16.18 21.75
C ILE A 72 13.07 -16.45 23.16
N THR A 73 14.39 -16.41 23.29
CA THR A 73 15.08 -16.65 24.57
C THR A 73 15.23 -15.38 25.39
N GLU A 74 15.45 -14.25 24.70
CA GLU A 74 15.45 -12.92 25.33
C GLU A 74 14.56 -11.97 24.55
N LYS A 75 13.59 -11.35 25.22
CA LYS A 75 12.62 -10.43 24.59
C LYS A 75 13.15 -8.99 24.57
N SER A 76 12.91 -8.29 23.46
CA SER A 76 13.06 -6.84 23.39
C SER A 76 12.06 -6.11 24.32
N PRO A 77 12.42 -4.99 24.96
CA PRO A 77 11.49 -4.18 25.74
C PRO A 77 10.35 -3.59 24.90
N ASP A 78 10.55 -3.49 23.58
CA ASP A 78 9.53 -2.99 22.64
C ASP A 78 8.54 -4.08 22.23
N ARG A 79 8.71 -5.35 22.66
CA ARG A 79 7.80 -6.43 22.29
C ARG A 79 6.46 -6.28 23.01
N VAL A 80 5.39 -6.42 22.21
CA VAL A 80 4.02 -6.53 22.71
C VAL A 80 3.46 -7.90 22.36
N ASP A 81 2.68 -8.46 23.29
CA ASP A 81 1.96 -9.70 23.05
C ASP A 81 0.61 -9.36 22.38
N TYR A 82 0.46 -9.68 21.12
CA TYR A 82 -0.81 -9.53 20.42
C TYR A 82 -1.82 -10.55 20.96
N LYS A 83 -3.03 -10.07 21.26
CA LYS A 83 -4.15 -10.95 21.66
C LYS A 83 -4.55 -11.90 20.52
N ASP A 84 -4.49 -11.41 19.29
CA ASP A 84 -4.79 -12.20 18.09
C ASP A 84 -3.50 -12.58 17.37
N LYS A 85 -3.04 -13.82 17.62
CA LYS A 85 -1.85 -14.38 16.96
C LYS A 85 -2.02 -14.57 15.45
N SER A 86 -3.25 -14.63 14.95
CA SER A 86 -3.52 -14.77 13.51
C SER A 86 -3.13 -13.50 12.76
N LEU A 87 -3.42 -12.33 13.32
CA LEU A 87 -3.02 -11.04 12.76
C LEU A 87 -1.50 -10.84 12.75
N GLN A 88 -0.80 -11.36 13.76
CA GLN A 88 0.66 -11.26 13.86
C GLN A 88 1.38 -11.86 12.65
N SER A 89 0.82 -12.93 12.04
CA SER A 89 1.40 -13.58 10.86
C SER A 89 1.25 -12.79 9.57
N VAL A 90 0.43 -11.72 9.55
CA VAL A 90 0.13 -10.90 8.38
C VAL A 90 0.56 -9.43 8.53
N MET A 91 1.11 -9.05 9.70
CA MET A 91 1.57 -7.69 10.01
C MET A 91 3.09 -7.64 10.12
N SER A 92 3.74 -6.83 9.29
CA SER A 92 5.21 -6.73 9.24
C SER A 92 5.85 -6.28 10.56
N PHE A 93 5.21 -5.35 11.28
CA PHE A 93 5.67 -4.82 12.57
C PHE A 93 4.79 -5.26 13.75
N GLY A 94 3.98 -6.29 13.56
CA GLY A 94 2.98 -6.75 14.51
C GLY A 94 3.47 -6.91 15.95
N PRO A 95 4.62 -7.51 16.24
CA PRO A 95 5.07 -7.74 17.61
C PRO A 95 5.67 -6.52 18.31
N ILE A 96 5.70 -5.35 17.65
CA ILE A 96 6.38 -4.14 18.17
C ILE A 96 5.35 -3.18 18.76
N SER A 97 5.67 -2.55 19.87
CA SER A 97 4.88 -1.47 20.44
C SER A 97 4.74 -0.32 19.43
N TYR A 98 3.63 0.42 19.50
CA TYR A 98 3.41 1.52 18.55
C TYR A 98 4.54 2.57 18.60
N GLU A 99 5.00 2.93 19.80
CA GLU A 99 6.15 3.83 19.96
C GLU A 99 7.42 3.24 19.34
N GLY A 100 7.66 1.95 19.54
CA GLY A 100 8.76 1.23 18.92
C GLY A 100 8.70 1.22 17.40
N THR A 101 7.49 1.10 16.80
CA THR A 101 7.33 1.18 15.33
C THR A 101 7.63 2.58 14.81
N LEU A 102 7.15 3.62 15.48
CA LEU A 102 7.41 5.02 15.09
C LEU A 102 8.91 5.35 15.13
N LYS A 103 9.61 4.92 16.20
CA LYS A 103 11.06 5.09 16.33
C LYS A 103 11.80 4.44 15.15
N ARG A 104 11.47 3.19 14.83
CA ARG A 104 12.12 2.46 13.72
C ARG A 104 11.81 3.09 12.36
N LYS A 105 10.58 3.52 12.12
CA LYS A 105 10.22 4.26 10.91
C LYS A 105 11.01 5.56 10.78
N GLN A 106 11.19 6.29 11.88
CA GLN A 106 12.03 7.50 11.92
C GLN A 106 13.49 7.18 11.56
N GLU A 107 14.06 6.13 12.15
CA GLU A 107 15.43 5.69 11.90
C GLU A 107 15.61 5.22 10.44
N MET A 108 14.65 4.49 9.88
CA MET A 108 14.67 4.07 8.48
C MET A 108 14.72 5.27 7.51
N ILE A 109 13.95 6.32 7.78
CA ILE A 109 13.95 7.55 6.99
C ILE A 109 15.31 8.24 7.12
N ALA A 110 15.84 8.40 8.34
CA ALA A 110 17.14 9.02 8.59
C ALA A 110 18.28 8.29 7.86
N GLN A 111 18.27 6.95 7.89
CA GLN A 111 19.25 6.14 7.17
C GLN A 111 19.11 6.26 5.65
N ALA A 112 17.89 6.35 5.13
CA ALA A 112 17.66 6.54 3.70
C ALA A 112 18.17 7.91 3.22
N LEU A 113 17.95 8.97 3.99
CA LEU A 113 18.49 10.30 3.73
C LEU A 113 20.04 10.29 3.72
N LYS A 114 20.66 9.65 4.70
CA LYS A 114 22.12 9.50 4.72
C LYS A 114 22.64 8.76 3.48
N ARG A 115 21.97 7.67 3.04
CA ARG A 115 22.36 6.95 1.82
C ARG A 115 22.15 7.79 0.56
N ALA A 116 21.18 8.71 0.56
CA ALA A 116 20.97 9.68 -0.51
C ALA A 116 22.01 10.81 -0.50
N GLY A 117 22.90 10.89 0.50
CA GLY A 117 23.89 11.97 0.65
C GLY A 117 23.27 13.27 1.20
N ILE A 118 22.13 13.18 1.89
CA ILE A 118 21.47 14.32 2.52
C ILE A 118 21.85 14.32 4.00
N ASP A 119 22.91 15.05 4.33
CA ASP A 119 23.45 15.11 5.70
C ASP A 119 22.78 16.15 6.59
N SER A 120 22.16 17.16 5.97
CA SER A 120 21.46 18.24 6.68
C SER A 120 20.11 18.54 6.04
N CYS A 121 19.04 18.19 6.72
CA CYS A 121 17.67 18.62 6.39
C CYS A 121 16.84 18.68 7.67
N ASN A 122 15.72 19.39 7.62
CA ASN A 122 14.78 19.44 8.73
C ASN A 122 13.94 18.15 8.76
N LEU A 123 14.52 17.06 9.30
CA LEU A 123 13.80 15.80 9.48
C LEU A 123 12.85 15.91 10.68
N LYS A 124 11.55 16.01 10.39
CA LYS A 124 10.48 16.04 11.40
C LYS A 124 10.22 14.65 11.95
N THR A 125 9.66 14.60 13.15
CA THR A 125 9.14 13.34 13.72
C THR A 125 8.05 12.76 12.84
N VAL A 126 7.99 11.42 12.77
CA VAL A 126 6.92 10.73 12.04
C VAL A 126 5.56 11.16 12.57
N GLN A 127 4.68 11.61 11.66
CA GLN A 127 3.30 11.90 11.98
C GLN A 127 2.58 10.61 12.36
N ARG A 128 2.07 10.58 13.58
CA ARG A 128 1.36 9.44 14.15
C ARG A 128 -0.02 9.27 13.50
N ALA A 129 -0.46 8.02 13.37
CA ALA A 129 -1.85 7.71 13.14
C ALA A 129 -2.67 7.79 14.45
N ASP A 130 -3.94 8.08 14.33
CA ASP A 130 -4.89 7.93 15.43
C ASP A 130 -5.34 6.47 15.50
N LEU A 131 -4.93 5.77 16.57
CA LEU A 131 -5.26 4.36 16.76
C LEU A 131 -6.72 4.14 17.24
N SER A 132 -7.46 5.20 17.54
CA SER A 132 -8.87 5.10 17.93
C SER A 132 -9.81 4.93 16.73
N VAL A 133 -9.30 5.14 15.51
CA VAL A 133 -10.02 5.00 14.26
C VAL A 133 -9.35 3.94 13.36
N PRO A 134 -10.09 3.33 12.43
CA PRO A 134 -9.50 2.41 11.46
C PRO A 134 -8.35 3.05 10.67
N SER A 135 -7.34 2.27 10.37
CA SER A 135 -6.23 2.67 9.50
C SER A 135 -6.32 2.07 8.09
N ARG A 136 -7.28 1.15 7.87
CA ARG A 136 -7.48 0.46 6.59
C ARG A 136 -8.93 0.54 6.14
N TYR A 137 -9.22 1.50 5.30
CA TYR A 137 -10.54 1.71 4.69
C TYR A 137 -10.72 0.95 3.35
N LYS A 138 -9.75 0.12 2.99
CA LYS A 138 -9.84 -0.84 1.90
C LYS A 138 -9.17 -2.13 2.31
N SER A 139 -9.85 -3.25 2.11
CA SER A 139 -9.33 -4.59 2.42
C SER A 139 -9.60 -5.57 1.30
N ILE A 140 -8.74 -6.57 1.19
CA ILE A 140 -8.92 -7.73 0.34
C ILE A 140 -8.80 -8.95 1.24
N ARG A 141 -9.87 -9.72 1.32
CA ARG A 141 -9.93 -10.95 2.08
C ARG A 141 -10.08 -12.13 1.15
N TYR A 142 -9.36 -13.19 1.42
CA TYR A 142 -9.39 -14.43 0.63
C TYR A 142 -10.25 -15.45 1.32
N PHE A 143 -10.95 -16.28 0.53
CA PHE A 143 -11.74 -17.38 1.07
C PHE A 143 -10.90 -18.65 1.16
N ALA A 144 -11.20 -19.47 2.17
CA ALA A 144 -10.70 -20.83 2.32
C ALA A 144 -11.80 -21.74 2.85
N PHE A 145 -11.66 -23.05 2.65
CA PHE A 145 -12.55 -24.04 3.22
C PHE A 145 -11.80 -24.78 4.33
N LEU A 146 -12.19 -24.51 5.58
CA LEU A 146 -11.55 -25.07 6.77
C LEU A 146 -12.62 -25.61 7.73
N ASN A 147 -12.40 -26.81 8.27
CA ASN A 147 -13.32 -27.45 9.24
C ASN A 147 -14.79 -27.42 8.75
N GLU A 148 -15.01 -27.84 7.52
CA GLU A 148 -16.33 -27.91 6.87
C GLU A 148 -17.07 -26.57 6.71
N LYS A 149 -16.35 -25.46 6.77
CA LYS A 149 -16.92 -24.11 6.64
C LYS A 149 -16.08 -23.26 5.69
N VAL A 150 -16.77 -22.37 5.01
CA VAL A 150 -16.10 -21.26 4.30
C VAL A 150 -15.66 -20.23 5.34
N VAL A 151 -14.40 -19.86 5.29
CA VAL A 151 -13.80 -18.82 6.14
C VAL A 151 -13.17 -17.75 5.29
N ASN A 152 -12.94 -16.57 5.87
CA ASN A 152 -12.23 -15.48 5.21
C ASN A 152 -10.98 -15.09 6.00
N GLY A 153 -10.00 -14.51 5.33
CA GLY A 153 -8.76 -14.07 5.98
C GLY A 153 -7.76 -13.47 5.03
N PHE A 154 -6.51 -13.45 5.46
CA PHE A 154 -5.39 -12.91 4.71
C PHE A 154 -4.39 -14.01 4.36
N TYR A 155 -3.64 -13.80 3.29
CA TYR A 155 -2.53 -14.70 2.98
C TYR A 155 -1.41 -14.55 4.02
N LYS A 156 -0.92 -15.69 4.49
CA LYS A 156 0.33 -15.76 5.24
C LYS A 156 1.47 -15.18 4.40
N VAL A 157 2.38 -14.48 5.03
CA VAL A 157 3.54 -13.86 4.36
C VAL A 157 4.29 -14.88 3.49
N HIS A 158 4.57 -14.52 2.25
CA HIS A 158 5.21 -15.37 1.23
C HIS A 158 4.48 -16.68 0.90
N SER A 159 3.17 -16.73 1.08
CA SER A 159 2.34 -17.91 0.86
C SER A 159 0.98 -17.51 0.30
N HIS A 160 0.25 -18.50 -0.28
CA HIS A 160 -1.17 -18.38 -0.62
C HIS A 160 -2.05 -19.15 0.38
N GLU A 161 -1.48 -19.53 1.52
CA GLU A 161 -2.22 -20.10 2.63
C GLU A 161 -3.04 -19.01 3.34
N VAL A 162 -4.34 -19.20 3.45
CA VAL A 162 -5.23 -18.26 4.11
C VAL A 162 -5.18 -18.47 5.62
N VAL A 163 -4.80 -17.45 6.35
CA VAL A 163 -4.96 -17.36 7.80
C VAL A 163 -6.35 -16.80 8.07
N ALA A 164 -7.24 -17.59 8.64
CA ALA A 164 -8.60 -17.16 8.97
C ALA A 164 -8.58 -16.03 10.00
N VAL A 165 -9.34 -14.97 9.75
CA VAL A 165 -9.41 -13.78 10.61
C VAL A 165 -10.88 -13.44 10.87
N GLU A 166 -11.33 -13.58 12.10
CA GLU A 166 -12.70 -13.25 12.49
C GLU A 166 -12.91 -11.73 12.59
N CYS A 167 -11.92 -11.01 13.12
CA CYS A 167 -11.96 -9.56 13.30
C CYS A 167 -10.58 -8.97 13.12
N CYS A 168 -10.50 -7.82 12.42
CA CYS A 168 -9.26 -7.07 12.25
C CYS A 168 -9.44 -5.66 12.83
N SER A 169 -8.65 -5.32 13.85
CA SER A 169 -8.72 -4.02 14.53
C SER A 169 -8.25 -2.84 13.65
N LEU A 170 -7.56 -3.10 12.55
CA LEU A 170 -7.11 -2.08 11.61
C LEU A 170 -8.21 -1.60 10.67
N GLU A 171 -9.31 -2.32 10.60
CA GLU A 171 -10.40 -2.13 9.62
C GLU A 171 -11.68 -1.65 10.28
N PRO A 172 -12.60 -0.99 9.52
CA PRO A 172 -13.96 -0.76 9.98
C PRO A 172 -14.64 -2.07 10.40
N LEU A 173 -15.32 -2.08 11.54
CA LEU A 173 -15.93 -3.29 12.12
C LEU A 173 -16.87 -4.03 11.14
N TRP A 174 -17.56 -3.28 10.27
CA TRP A 174 -18.47 -3.88 9.30
C TRP A 174 -17.77 -4.76 8.26
N PHE A 175 -16.46 -4.58 8.00
CA PHE A 175 -15.70 -5.46 7.11
C PHE A 175 -15.74 -6.90 7.62
N SER A 176 -15.42 -7.08 8.89
CA SER A 176 -15.41 -8.40 9.53
C SER A 176 -16.82 -8.99 9.63
N SER A 177 -17.80 -8.20 10.07
CA SER A 177 -19.20 -8.63 10.16
C SER A 177 -19.75 -9.06 8.79
N PHE A 178 -19.55 -8.24 7.76
CA PHE A 178 -20.04 -8.54 6.41
C PHE A 178 -19.36 -9.77 5.80
N ALA A 179 -18.04 -9.90 5.96
CA ALA A 179 -17.28 -11.05 5.45
C ALA A 179 -17.71 -12.36 6.15
N ASN A 180 -17.93 -12.33 7.47
CA ASN A 180 -18.38 -13.50 8.23
C ASN A 180 -19.81 -13.92 7.88
N ASP A 181 -20.72 -12.96 7.64
CA ASP A 181 -22.07 -13.22 7.18
C ASP A 181 -22.07 -13.86 5.77
N LEU A 182 -21.21 -13.37 4.87
CA LEU A 182 -20.98 -14.01 3.56
C LEU A 182 -20.45 -15.44 3.71
N CYS A 183 -19.48 -15.68 4.58
CA CYS A 183 -18.95 -17.03 4.83
C CYS A 183 -20.04 -17.98 5.34
N SER A 184 -20.90 -17.49 6.23
CA SER A 184 -22.05 -18.27 6.75
C SER A 184 -23.06 -18.60 5.64
N PHE A 185 -23.37 -17.62 4.79
CA PHE A 185 -24.24 -17.81 3.62
C PHE A 185 -23.63 -18.82 2.65
N PHE A 186 -22.35 -18.70 2.28
CA PHE A 186 -21.69 -19.62 1.36
C PHE A 186 -21.59 -21.04 1.92
N THR A 187 -21.36 -21.19 3.23
CA THR A 187 -21.36 -22.49 3.89
C THR A 187 -22.77 -23.15 3.83
N GLY A 188 -23.83 -22.39 4.12
CA GLY A 188 -25.20 -22.87 4.07
C GLY A 188 -25.66 -23.26 2.67
N GLU A 189 -25.17 -22.58 1.65
CA GLU A 189 -25.48 -22.84 0.23
C GLU A 189 -24.51 -23.86 -0.42
N ASN A 190 -23.55 -24.41 0.33
CA ASN A 190 -22.51 -25.33 -0.15
C ASN A 190 -21.70 -24.77 -1.35
N ILE A 191 -21.40 -23.47 -1.33
CA ILE A 191 -20.64 -22.82 -2.41
C ILE A 191 -19.16 -23.17 -2.26
N SER A 192 -18.56 -23.64 -3.37
CA SER A 192 -17.16 -24.07 -3.38
C SER A 192 -16.19 -22.89 -3.34
N VAL A 193 -15.08 -23.05 -2.60
CA VAL A 193 -13.97 -22.11 -2.61
C VAL A 193 -13.00 -22.49 -3.72
N TYR A 194 -12.47 -21.49 -4.42
CA TYR A 194 -11.49 -21.67 -5.49
C TYR A 194 -10.14 -22.14 -4.93
N ASP A 195 -9.68 -23.27 -5.42
CA ASP A 195 -8.36 -23.81 -5.13
C ASP A 195 -7.41 -23.54 -6.30
N GLU A 196 -6.33 -22.82 -6.04
CA GLU A 196 -5.38 -22.38 -7.07
C GLU A 196 -4.61 -23.55 -7.72
N LYS A 197 -4.44 -24.68 -7.00
CA LYS A 197 -3.70 -25.85 -7.53
C LYS A 197 -4.55 -26.65 -8.50
N SER A 198 -5.79 -26.92 -8.13
CA SER A 198 -6.73 -27.67 -8.98
C SER A 198 -7.46 -26.78 -9.98
N GLN A 199 -7.42 -25.46 -9.81
CA GLN A 199 -8.16 -24.45 -10.59
C GLN A 199 -9.68 -24.69 -10.60
N LYS A 200 -10.22 -25.16 -9.48
CA LYS A 200 -11.64 -25.49 -9.30
C LYS A 200 -12.24 -24.76 -8.11
N GLY A 201 -13.53 -24.51 -8.18
CA GLY A 201 -14.29 -23.80 -7.17
C GLY A 201 -14.62 -22.36 -7.58
N LEU A 202 -15.58 -21.75 -6.92
CA LEU A 202 -16.18 -20.46 -7.32
C LEU A 202 -15.58 -19.26 -6.59
N LEU A 203 -15.52 -19.30 -5.26
CA LEU A 203 -15.17 -18.14 -4.42
C LEU A 203 -13.67 -17.89 -4.38
N ARG A 204 -13.22 -16.70 -4.78
CA ARG A 204 -11.79 -16.31 -4.74
C ARG A 204 -11.48 -15.35 -3.60
N SER A 205 -12.07 -14.15 -3.65
CA SER A 205 -11.78 -13.11 -2.67
C SER A 205 -12.94 -12.12 -2.53
N LEU A 206 -12.86 -11.31 -1.49
CA LEU A 206 -13.79 -10.22 -1.19
C LEU A 206 -12.98 -8.93 -1.04
N LEU A 207 -13.25 -7.94 -1.89
CA LEU A 207 -12.71 -6.60 -1.74
C LEU A 207 -13.77 -5.73 -1.04
N LEU A 208 -13.37 -5.10 0.05
CA LEU A 208 -14.21 -4.19 0.83
C LEU A 208 -13.60 -2.79 0.79
N ARG A 209 -14.46 -1.79 0.67
CA ARG A 209 -14.08 -0.38 0.72
C ARG A 209 -15.09 0.39 1.55
N ASP A 210 -14.58 1.26 2.41
CA ASP A 210 -15.33 2.18 3.23
C ASP A 210 -14.87 3.60 2.92
N THR A 211 -15.79 4.53 2.73
CA THR A 211 -15.51 5.97 2.58
C THR A 211 -15.95 6.76 3.82
N ILE A 212 -16.09 6.08 4.96
CA ILE A 212 -16.68 6.60 6.22
C ILE A 212 -18.19 6.79 6.12
N LYS A 213 -18.69 7.29 4.98
CA LYS A 213 -20.12 7.54 4.73
C LYS A 213 -20.79 6.42 3.95
N GLU A 214 -20.08 5.77 3.07
CA GLU A 214 -20.63 4.78 2.13
C GLU A 214 -19.71 3.54 2.06
N LYS A 215 -20.33 2.40 1.78
CA LYS A 215 -19.74 1.06 1.83
C LYS A 215 -19.81 0.39 0.46
N MET A 216 -18.70 -0.19 0.00
CA MET A 216 -18.66 -0.98 -1.21
C MET A 216 -18.10 -2.36 -0.92
N ALA A 217 -18.75 -3.40 -1.46
CA ALA A 217 -18.25 -4.76 -1.44
C ALA A 217 -18.19 -5.33 -2.87
N ILE A 218 -17.10 -6.03 -3.19
CA ILE A 218 -16.89 -6.67 -4.49
C ILE A 218 -16.54 -8.12 -4.22
N LEU A 219 -17.47 -9.03 -4.52
CA LEU A 219 -17.23 -10.46 -4.47
C LEU A 219 -16.50 -10.89 -5.76
N VAL A 220 -15.34 -11.51 -5.62
CA VAL A 220 -14.56 -12.02 -6.75
C VAL A 220 -14.76 -13.52 -6.87
N VAL A 221 -15.18 -13.95 -8.06
CA VAL A 221 -15.44 -15.35 -8.39
C VAL A 221 -14.64 -15.79 -9.61
N SER A 222 -14.38 -17.10 -9.75
CA SER A 222 -13.57 -17.69 -10.83
C SER A 222 -14.31 -17.79 -12.17
N GLU A 223 -15.63 -17.86 -12.13
CA GLU A 223 -16.52 -18.00 -13.30
C GLU A 223 -17.85 -17.29 -13.04
N ALA A 224 -18.63 -17.05 -14.08
CA ALA A 224 -19.94 -16.45 -13.93
C ALA A 224 -20.90 -17.43 -13.20
N PRO A 225 -21.41 -17.07 -12.03
CA PRO A 225 -22.35 -17.93 -11.31
C PRO A 225 -23.74 -17.89 -11.94
N SER A 226 -24.64 -18.79 -11.52
CA SER A 226 -26.02 -18.81 -11.98
C SER A 226 -26.80 -17.56 -11.53
N GLU A 227 -27.84 -17.19 -12.29
CA GLU A 227 -28.75 -16.10 -11.92
C GLU A 227 -29.41 -16.35 -10.55
N ILE A 228 -29.71 -17.61 -10.22
CA ILE A 228 -30.27 -17.99 -8.92
C ILE A 228 -29.31 -17.62 -7.79
N PHE A 229 -28.00 -17.85 -7.96
CA PHE A 229 -27.00 -17.43 -6.98
C PHE A 229 -26.94 -15.91 -6.83
N ILE A 230 -26.96 -15.19 -7.96
CA ILE A 230 -26.96 -13.70 -7.98
C ILE A 230 -28.20 -13.15 -7.25
N ASP A 231 -29.37 -13.72 -7.50
CA ASP A 231 -30.60 -13.26 -6.85
C ASP A 231 -30.63 -13.53 -5.35
N ARG A 232 -30.12 -14.69 -4.91
CA ARG A 232 -29.96 -15.00 -3.49
C ARG A 232 -28.97 -14.07 -2.82
N LEU A 233 -27.81 -13.83 -3.44
CA LEU A 233 -26.81 -12.90 -2.95
C LEU A 233 -27.40 -11.47 -2.83
N ARG A 234 -28.08 -11.01 -3.87
CA ARG A 234 -28.80 -9.73 -3.89
C ARG A 234 -29.83 -9.64 -2.76
N SER A 235 -30.69 -10.64 -2.65
CA SER A 235 -31.75 -10.65 -1.64
C SER A 235 -31.21 -10.56 -0.22
N GLN A 236 -30.09 -11.22 0.07
CA GLN A 236 -29.49 -11.30 1.40
C GLN A 236 -28.68 -10.06 1.76
N PHE A 237 -28.00 -9.41 0.79
CA PHE A 237 -26.95 -8.43 1.08
C PHE A 237 -27.17 -7.03 0.49
N LYS A 238 -28.20 -6.78 -0.31
CA LYS A 238 -28.47 -5.50 -1.00
C LYS A 238 -28.55 -4.29 -0.04
N ASP A 239 -29.06 -4.50 1.17
CA ASP A 239 -29.28 -3.43 2.14
C ASP A 239 -28.12 -3.31 3.18
N ARG A 240 -27.05 -4.11 3.01
CA ARG A 240 -25.90 -4.13 3.90
C ARG A 240 -24.76 -3.20 3.48
N VAL A 241 -24.73 -2.85 2.20
CA VAL A 241 -23.72 -1.96 1.60
C VAL A 241 -24.38 -1.05 0.56
N ASP A 242 -23.79 0.12 0.32
CA ASP A 242 -24.30 1.09 -0.65
C ASP A 242 -24.02 0.66 -2.11
N SER A 243 -23.01 -0.20 -2.29
CA SER A 243 -22.58 -0.71 -3.60
C SER A 243 -22.13 -2.16 -3.45
N LEU A 244 -22.81 -3.08 -4.13
CA LEU A 244 -22.47 -4.50 -4.15
C LEU A 244 -22.18 -4.95 -5.58
N TYR A 245 -20.95 -5.43 -5.80
CA TYR A 245 -20.50 -5.93 -7.09
C TYR A 245 -20.12 -7.41 -7.04
N LEU A 246 -20.25 -8.04 -8.19
CA LEU A 246 -19.61 -9.31 -8.52
C LEU A 246 -18.54 -9.06 -9.58
N ASN A 247 -17.35 -9.58 -9.37
CA ASN A 247 -16.26 -9.57 -10.35
C ASN A 247 -15.94 -10.99 -10.80
N VAL A 248 -16.04 -11.25 -12.10
CA VAL A 248 -15.74 -12.57 -12.67
C VAL A 248 -14.30 -12.59 -13.15
N ASN A 249 -13.38 -13.15 -12.33
CA ASN A 249 -11.97 -13.22 -12.64
C ASN A 249 -11.54 -14.65 -12.97
N GLU A 250 -11.55 -14.98 -14.26
CA GLU A 250 -11.15 -16.28 -14.81
C GLU A 250 -9.63 -16.44 -14.93
N SER A 251 -8.85 -15.38 -14.66
CA SER A 251 -7.40 -15.42 -14.86
C SER A 251 -6.67 -16.18 -13.75
N ASN A 252 -5.57 -16.85 -14.11
CA ASN A 252 -4.63 -17.49 -13.18
C ASN A 252 -3.48 -16.57 -12.76
N SER A 253 -3.65 -15.25 -12.95
CA SER A 253 -2.66 -14.24 -12.57
C SER A 253 -2.93 -13.69 -11.17
N ASN A 254 -1.95 -12.97 -10.61
CA ASN A 254 -2.10 -12.26 -9.34
C ASN A 254 -3.01 -11.01 -9.43
N LYS A 255 -3.63 -10.75 -10.58
CA LYS A 255 -4.60 -9.65 -10.75
C LYS A 255 -5.89 -10.01 -9.99
N ILE A 256 -6.26 -9.18 -9.02
CA ILE A 256 -7.42 -9.46 -8.15
C ILE A 256 -8.74 -9.21 -8.86
N LEU A 257 -8.86 -8.09 -9.57
CA LEU A 257 -10.07 -7.73 -10.31
C LEU A 257 -9.83 -7.87 -11.82
N SER A 258 -10.78 -8.49 -12.50
CA SER A 258 -10.87 -8.48 -13.95
C SER A 258 -11.74 -7.30 -14.43
N GLU A 259 -11.86 -7.13 -15.75
CA GLU A 259 -12.74 -6.11 -16.34
C GLU A 259 -14.23 -6.52 -16.31
N LYS A 260 -14.53 -7.82 -16.06
CA LYS A 260 -15.91 -8.33 -15.98
C LYS A 260 -16.52 -7.98 -14.62
N MET A 261 -17.14 -6.81 -14.53
CA MET A 261 -17.77 -6.28 -13.33
C MET A 261 -19.29 -6.22 -13.49
N ILE A 262 -20.02 -6.77 -12.53
CA ILE A 262 -21.49 -6.83 -12.54
C ILE A 262 -21.98 -6.13 -11.27
N LEU A 263 -22.75 -5.05 -11.42
CA LEU A 263 -23.41 -4.41 -10.29
C LEU A 263 -24.60 -5.30 -9.84
N ILE A 264 -24.53 -5.82 -8.64
CA ILE A 264 -25.58 -6.64 -8.04
C ILE A 264 -26.67 -5.77 -7.45
N SER A 265 -26.29 -4.72 -6.71
CA SER A 265 -27.24 -3.77 -6.12
C SER A 265 -26.55 -2.46 -5.72
N GLY A 266 -27.35 -1.40 -5.60
CA GLY A 266 -26.93 -0.10 -5.08
C GLY A 266 -26.27 0.78 -6.12
N LYS A 267 -25.26 1.56 -5.70
CA LYS A 267 -24.60 2.59 -6.49
C LYS A 267 -23.46 2.03 -7.32
N GLU A 268 -23.22 2.59 -8.50
CA GLU A 268 -22.03 2.29 -9.29
C GLU A 268 -20.75 2.80 -8.63
N GLU A 269 -20.84 3.94 -7.94
CA GLU A 269 -19.72 4.58 -7.25
C GLU A 269 -20.15 5.04 -5.86
N ILE A 270 -19.23 4.99 -4.93
CA ILE A 270 -19.36 5.58 -3.58
C ILE A 270 -18.56 6.87 -3.51
N THR A 271 -18.92 7.76 -2.59
CA THR A 271 -18.30 9.09 -2.44
C THR A 271 -17.43 9.16 -1.22
N LEU A 272 -16.16 9.56 -1.41
CA LEU A 272 -15.22 9.91 -0.35
C LEU A 272 -15.13 11.42 -0.21
N GLU A 273 -15.25 11.93 1.02
CA GLU A 273 -14.85 13.30 1.35
C GLU A 273 -13.41 13.31 1.86
N LEU A 274 -12.53 14.09 1.23
CA LEU A 274 -11.12 14.20 1.60
C LEU A 274 -10.62 15.63 1.34
N CYS A 275 -9.94 16.25 2.31
CA CYS A 275 -9.44 17.63 2.21
C CYS A 275 -10.55 18.67 1.85
N GLY A 276 -11.80 18.43 2.22
CA GLY A 276 -12.92 19.31 1.93
C GLY A 276 -13.57 19.11 0.55
N PHE A 277 -13.13 18.13 -0.23
CA PHE A 277 -13.64 17.81 -1.55
C PHE A 277 -14.28 16.42 -1.60
N ASN A 278 -15.25 16.24 -2.49
CA ASN A 278 -15.92 14.97 -2.74
C ASN A 278 -15.29 14.26 -3.94
N TYR A 279 -14.96 12.98 -3.78
CA TYR A 279 -14.39 12.14 -4.83
C TYR A 279 -15.21 10.90 -5.04
N LYS A 280 -15.56 10.61 -6.28
CA LYS A 280 -16.20 9.36 -6.65
C LYS A 280 -15.20 8.22 -6.71
N ALA A 281 -15.59 7.08 -6.17
CA ALA A 281 -14.77 5.88 -6.09
C ALA A 281 -15.55 4.68 -6.62
N GLY A 282 -15.26 4.28 -7.83
CA GLY A 282 -15.71 3.02 -8.41
C GLY A 282 -14.82 1.84 -8.01
N PRO A 283 -15.13 0.63 -8.48
CA PRO A 283 -14.38 -0.60 -8.15
C PRO A 283 -12.87 -0.52 -8.41
N PHE A 284 -12.46 0.14 -9.49
CA PHE A 284 -11.05 0.24 -9.92
C PHE A 284 -10.34 1.50 -9.42
N THR A 285 -11.05 2.45 -8.82
CA THR A 285 -10.47 3.71 -8.36
C THR A 285 -9.40 3.46 -7.31
N PHE A 286 -8.20 4.04 -7.51
CA PHE A 286 -7.18 4.08 -6.47
C PHE A 286 -7.44 5.24 -5.52
N LEU A 287 -7.47 4.95 -4.24
CA LEU A 287 -7.46 5.91 -3.13
C LEU A 287 -6.52 5.39 -2.05
N GLN A 288 -5.91 6.30 -1.29
CA GLN A 288 -5.13 5.91 -0.11
C GLN A 288 -6.00 5.12 0.87
N VAL A 289 -5.41 4.14 1.57
CA VAL A 289 -6.18 3.25 2.44
C VAL A 289 -6.43 3.81 3.84
N ASN A 290 -5.62 4.78 4.27
CA ASN A 290 -5.72 5.46 5.56
C ASN A 290 -6.07 6.92 5.33
N TYR A 291 -7.36 7.23 5.23
CA TYR A 291 -7.84 8.59 4.92
C TYR A 291 -7.43 9.64 5.96
N PRO A 292 -7.50 9.39 7.29
CA PRO A 292 -7.11 10.39 8.28
C PRO A 292 -5.65 10.83 8.14
N VAL A 293 -4.73 9.89 7.95
CA VAL A 293 -3.31 10.21 7.77
C VAL A 293 -3.04 10.81 6.39
N ALA A 294 -3.72 10.31 5.34
CA ALA A 294 -3.60 10.85 3.98
C ALA A 294 -4.06 12.32 3.94
N GLU A 295 -5.13 12.68 4.65
CA GLU A 295 -5.62 14.04 4.71
C GLU A 295 -4.59 15.00 5.35
N ILE A 296 -3.97 14.58 6.46
CA ILE A 296 -2.90 15.36 7.11
C ILE A 296 -1.72 15.55 6.15
N MET A 297 -1.29 14.47 5.48
CA MET A 297 -0.19 14.48 4.53
C MET A 297 -0.49 15.39 3.33
N TYR A 298 -1.66 15.27 2.73
CA TYR A 298 -2.07 16.07 1.58
C TYR A 298 -2.21 17.55 1.91
N LYS A 299 -2.86 17.88 3.04
CA LYS A 299 -2.94 19.27 3.53
C LYS A 299 -1.56 19.87 3.75
N LYS A 300 -0.61 19.10 4.28
CA LYS A 300 0.77 19.56 4.46
C LYS A 300 1.47 19.79 3.13
N ALA A 301 1.36 18.87 2.18
CA ALA A 301 1.96 19.00 0.86
C ALA A 301 1.41 20.22 0.09
N VAL A 302 0.10 20.42 0.11
CA VAL A 302 -0.57 21.59 -0.49
C VAL A 302 -0.12 22.89 0.20
N SER A 303 -0.05 22.91 1.53
CA SER A 303 0.42 24.07 2.30
C SER A 303 1.88 24.43 1.97
N PHE A 304 2.75 23.43 1.80
CA PHE A 304 4.15 23.65 1.39
C PHE A 304 4.25 24.33 0.02
N CYS A 305 3.39 23.96 -0.93
CA CYS A 305 3.32 24.62 -2.23
C CYS A 305 2.98 26.10 -2.14
N GLY A 306 2.33 26.52 -1.06
CA GLY A 306 1.94 27.90 -0.83
C GLY A 306 0.70 28.32 -1.61
N ARG A 307 0.57 29.64 -1.81
CA ARG A 307 -0.56 30.26 -2.51
C ARG A 307 -0.09 31.36 -3.43
N ASP A 308 -0.48 31.30 -4.71
CA ASP A 308 -0.27 32.38 -5.67
C ASP A 308 -1.35 32.35 -6.76
N SER A 309 -2.32 33.25 -6.63
CA SER A 309 -3.48 33.37 -7.53
C SER A 309 -3.11 33.85 -8.95
N ASN A 310 -1.85 34.18 -9.24
CA ASN A 310 -1.35 34.56 -10.55
C ASN A 310 -0.50 33.48 -11.23
N LYS A 311 -0.23 32.39 -10.52
CA LYS A 311 0.68 31.31 -10.94
C LYS A 311 -0.02 29.98 -11.17
N THR A 312 0.70 29.09 -11.79
CA THR A 312 0.28 27.71 -12.08
C THR A 312 0.99 26.73 -11.15
N ALA A 313 0.25 25.73 -10.66
CA ALA A 313 0.81 24.56 -10.01
C ALA A 313 0.64 23.31 -10.88
N LEU A 314 1.51 22.32 -10.69
CA LEU A 314 1.41 20.99 -11.28
C LEU A 314 1.15 19.94 -10.22
N ASP A 315 0.32 18.97 -10.56
CA ASP A 315 0.15 17.73 -9.81
C ASP A 315 0.59 16.57 -10.71
N LEU A 316 1.77 16.05 -10.45
CA LEU A 316 2.36 14.95 -11.22
C LEU A 316 2.00 13.62 -10.57
N CYS A 317 1.40 12.70 -11.32
CA CYS A 317 0.72 11.49 -10.83
C CYS A 317 -0.58 11.81 -10.09
N CYS A 318 -1.45 12.64 -10.67
CA CYS A 318 -2.60 13.21 -9.98
C CYS A 318 -3.71 12.18 -9.64
N GLY A 319 -3.66 10.97 -10.20
CA GLY A 319 -4.69 9.96 -10.01
C GLY A 319 -6.08 10.52 -10.36
N VAL A 320 -7.00 10.44 -9.41
CA VAL A 320 -8.37 10.97 -9.54
C VAL A 320 -8.50 12.43 -9.07
N GLY A 321 -7.38 13.15 -8.94
CA GLY A 321 -7.34 14.57 -8.60
C GLY A 321 -7.29 14.89 -7.10
N THR A 322 -6.92 13.94 -6.25
CA THR A 322 -6.98 14.10 -4.77
C THR A 322 -6.11 15.23 -4.21
N MET A 323 -5.06 15.64 -4.93
CA MET A 323 -4.26 16.84 -4.59
C MET A 323 -4.47 17.98 -5.57
N THR A 324 -4.85 17.69 -6.82
CA THR A 324 -5.18 18.72 -7.82
C THR A 324 -6.29 19.66 -7.33
N LEU A 325 -7.38 19.11 -6.76
CA LEU A 325 -8.50 19.90 -6.32
C LEU A 325 -8.15 20.82 -5.14
N PRO A 326 -7.51 20.36 -4.04
CA PRO A 326 -7.03 21.26 -2.98
C PRO A 326 -6.03 22.31 -3.47
N LEU A 327 -5.16 22.00 -4.43
CA LEU A 327 -4.25 22.98 -5.03
C LEU A 327 -5.00 24.08 -5.79
N SER A 328 -6.14 23.75 -6.41
CA SER A 328 -6.91 24.71 -7.22
C SER A 328 -7.42 25.93 -6.43
N GLU A 329 -7.59 25.79 -5.11
CA GLU A 329 -7.96 26.90 -4.22
C GLU A 329 -6.83 27.93 -4.06
N ASN A 330 -5.58 27.51 -4.31
CA ASN A 330 -4.39 28.31 -4.02
C ASN A 330 -3.73 28.93 -5.26
N PHE A 331 -4.06 28.44 -6.46
CA PHE A 331 -3.39 28.84 -7.69
C PHE A 331 -4.38 29.29 -8.77
N LYS A 332 -3.91 30.15 -9.68
CA LYS A 332 -4.69 30.59 -10.85
C LYS A 332 -5.14 29.42 -11.70
N LYS A 333 -4.26 28.43 -11.84
CA LYS A 333 -4.47 27.22 -12.63
C LYS A 333 -3.70 26.05 -12.03
N VAL A 334 -4.27 24.87 -12.08
CA VAL A 334 -3.58 23.63 -11.74
C VAL A 334 -3.65 22.67 -12.92
N THR A 335 -2.53 22.02 -13.24
CA THR A 335 -2.49 20.98 -14.28
C THR A 335 -2.14 19.66 -13.62
N GLY A 336 -3.10 18.72 -13.63
CA GLY A 336 -2.90 17.32 -13.23
C GLY A 336 -2.39 16.48 -14.39
N VAL A 337 -1.39 15.63 -14.14
CA VAL A 337 -0.83 14.68 -15.11
C VAL A 337 -0.93 13.28 -14.55
N GLU A 338 -1.50 12.37 -15.34
CA GLU A 338 -1.65 10.95 -14.96
C GLU A 338 -1.56 10.07 -16.21
N ILE A 339 -0.93 8.91 -16.06
CA ILE A 339 -0.71 7.98 -17.16
C ILE A 339 -1.97 7.16 -17.52
N VAL A 340 -2.87 6.97 -16.55
CA VAL A 340 -4.08 6.15 -16.68
C VAL A 340 -5.25 7.00 -17.16
N PRO A 341 -5.76 6.79 -18.41
CA PRO A 341 -6.84 7.62 -18.97
C PRO A 341 -8.13 7.61 -18.13
N GLU A 342 -8.48 6.47 -17.54
CA GLU A 342 -9.66 6.31 -16.70
C GLU A 342 -9.58 7.15 -15.43
N SER A 343 -8.37 7.28 -14.86
CA SER A 343 -8.12 8.15 -13.71
C SER A 343 -8.28 9.63 -14.07
N ILE A 344 -7.82 10.04 -15.26
CA ILE A 344 -8.01 11.41 -15.75
C ILE A 344 -9.51 11.72 -15.93
N LYS A 345 -10.26 10.81 -16.54
CA LYS A 345 -11.72 10.97 -16.64
C LYS A 345 -12.38 11.14 -15.27
N ALA A 346 -12.00 10.30 -14.30
CA ALA A 346 -12.50 10.42 -12.93
C ALA A 346 -12.09 11.76 -12.29
N ALA A 347 -10.87 12.24 -12.53
CA ALA A 347 -10.39 13.54 -12.02
C ALA A 347 -11.19 14.71 -12.59
N GLU A 348 -11.50 14.70 -13.90
CA GLU A 348 -12.36 15.68 -14.56
C GLU A 348 -13.79 15.67 -13.98
N ASP A 349 -14.36 14.49 -13.74
CA ASP A 349 -15.68 14.35 -13.15
C ASP A 349 -15.71 14.78 -11.69
N ASN A 350 -14.63 14.52 -10.92
CA ASN A 350 -14.45 15.03 -9.55
C ASN A 350 -14.31 16.55 -9.54
N ALA A 351 -13.59 17.16 -10.49
CA ALA A 351 -13.49 18.61 -10.61
C ALA A 351 -14.87 19.25 -10.85
N LYS A 352 -15.67 18.68 -11.76
CA LYS A 352 -17.05 19.11 -12.01
C LYS A 352 -17.94 18.95 -10.76
N LEU A 353 -17.85 17.80 -10.06
CA LEU A 353 -18.60 17.52 -8.83
C LEU A 353 -18.37 18.59 -7.76
N ASN A 354 -17.14 19.13 -7.70
CA ASN A 354 -16.73 20.14 -6.73
C ASN A 354 -16.76 21.58 -7.28
N ASN A 355 -17.33 21.82 -8.47
CA ASN A 355 -17.39 23.11 -9.14
C ASN A 355 -16.02 23.77 -9.37
N ILE A 356 -14.96 22.97 -9.60
CA ILE A 356 -13.61 23.45 -9.89
C ILE A 356 -13.50 23.66 -11.41
N SER A 357 -13.16 24.91 -11.81
CA SER A 357 -13.05 25.31 -13.22
C SER A 357 -11.63 25.65 -13.65
N ASN A 358 -10.68 25.78 -12.71
CA ASN A 358 -9.29 26.16 -12.96
C ASN A 358 -8.31 24.97 -12.89
N ALA A 359 -8.81 23.73 -12.85
CA ALA A 359 -8.03 22.50 -12.99
C ALA A 359 -8.13 21.96 -14.42
N GLU A 360 -7.02 21.62 -15.03
CA GLU A 360 -6.95 20.88 -16.29
C GLU A 360 -6.21 19.57 -16.09
N PHE A 361 -6.52 18.55 -16.89
CA PHE A 361 -5.94 17.23 -16.74
C PHE A 361 -5.34 16.75 -18.07
N ILE A 362 -4.20 16.06 -17.99
CA ILE A 362 -3.44 15.56 -19.15
C ILE A 362 -3.14 14.08 -18.95
N VAL A 363 -3.58 13.25 -19.90
CA VAL A 363 -3.14 11.85 -19.99
C VAL A 363 -1.71 11.82 -20.51
N GLY A 364 -0.77 11.29 -19.73
CA GLY A 364 0.61 11.15 -20.18
C GLY A 364 1.58 10.64 -19.12
N ASP A 365 2.68 10.07 -19.61
CA ASP A 365 3.84 9.76 -18.76
C ASP A 365 4.57 11.07 -18.42
N ILE A 366 4.89 11.29 -17.16
CA ILE A 366 5.61 12.46 -16.67
C ILE A 366 6.86 12.74 -17.52
N ARG A 367 7.63 11.70 -17.85
CA ARG A 367 8.88 11.80 -18.63
C ARG A 367 8.66 12.40 -20.02
N GLY A 368 7.52 12.11 -20.64
CA GLY A 368 7.15 12.66 -21.95
C GLY A 368 6.54 14.08 -21.89
N VAL A 369 5.78 14.36 -20.83
CA VAL A 369 5.01 15.62 -20.72
C VAL A 369 5.82 16.75 -20.09
N ILE A 370 6.72 16.43 -19.16
CA ILE A 370 7.46 17.42 -18.37
C ILE A 370 8.22 18.44 -19.23
N GLY A 371 8.81 17.98 -20.35
CA GLY A 371 9.56 18.86 -21.27
C GLY A 371 8.71 19.94 -21.93
N SER A 372 7.42 19.71 -22.15
CA SER A 372 6.47 20.70 -22.67
C SER A 372 5.93 21.62 -21.59
N LEU A 373 5.72 21.10 -20.38
CA LEU A 373 5.25 21.86 -19.23
C LEU A 373 6.31 22.83 -18.71
N ILE A 374 7.58 22.44 -18.72
CA ILE A 374 8.73 23.26 -18.32
C ILE A 374 8.84 24.57 -19.13
N LYS A 375 8.34 24.62 -20.36
CA LYS A 375 8.35 25.86 -21.18
C LYS A 375 7.36 26.91 -20.69
N LYS A 376 6.40 26.57 -19.84
CA LYS A 376 5.48 27.51 -19.22
C LYS A 376 6.20 28.25 -18.09
N LYS A 377 6.38 29.56 -18.23
CA LYS A 377 7.16 30.42 -17.30
C LYS A 377 6.44 30.73 -15.98
N ASP A 378 5.20 30.33 -15.82
CA ASP A 378 4.34 30.69 -14.69
C ASP A 378 4.19 29.56 -13.63
N ILE A 379 4.87 28.41 -13.82
CA ILE A 379 4.87 27.31 -12.86
C ILE A 379 5.81 27.65 -11.70
N THR A 380 5.27 27.61 -10.47
CA THR A 380 6.03 27.89 -9.25
C THR A 380 5.96 26.80 -8.21
N SER A 381 5.02 25.85 -8.36
CA SER A 381 4.83 24.77 -7.40
C SER A 381 4.44 23.46 -8.08
N ILE A 382 4.98 22.37 -7.56
CA ILE A 382 4.71 21.02 -8.05
C ILE A 382 4.43 20.13 -6.84
N ILE A 383 3.39 19.29 -6.95
CA ILE A 383 3.19 18.11 -6.10
C ILE A 383 3.43 16.86 -6.93
N CYS A 384 3.99 15.83 -6.31
CA CYS A 384 4.21 14.55 -6.95
C CYS A 384 3.98 13.41 -5.94
N ASP A 385 3.01 12.50 -6.23
CA ASP A 385 2.73 11.28 -5.45
C ASP A 385 2.81 10.05 -6.37
N PRO A 386 4.01 9.65 -6.82
CA PRO A 386 4.17 8.54 -7.74
C PRO A 386 3.99 7.19 -7.05
N SER A 387 3.89 6.14 -7.86
CA SER A 387 3.95 4.76 -7.39
C SER A 387 5.29 4.43 -6.71
N ARG A 388 5.43 3.21 -6.17
CA ARG A 388 6.65 2.74 -5.48
C ARG A 388 7.95 2.86 -6.28
N VAL A 389 7.88 3.00 -7.60
CA VAL A 389 9.06 3.18 -8.44
C VAL A 389 9.57 4.62 -8.50
N GLY A 390 8.83 5.60 -7.95
CA GLY A 390 9.16 7.01 -8.06
C GLY A 390 9.00 7.55 -9.49
N ILE A 391 9.44 8.79 -9.74
CA ILE A 391 9.42 9.39 -11.09
C ILE A 391 10.67 9.04 -11.91
N GLY A 392 11.74 8.63 -11.23
CA GLY A 392 13.01 8.26 -11.85
C GLY A 392 13.93 9.44 -12.13
N GLU A 393 15.21 9.12 -12.33
CA GLU A 393 16.28 10.12 -12.45
C GLU A 393 16.08 11.08 -13.63
N ASP A 394 15.59 10.60 -14.78
CA ASP A 394 15.40 11.45 -15.96
C ASP A 394 14.34 12.53 -15.73
N ALA A 395 13.22 12.19 -15.06
CA ALA A 395 12.22 13.17 -14.69
C ALA A 395 12.74 14.14 -13.63
N CYS A 396 13.51 13.66 -12.63
CA CYS A 396 14.16 14.52 -11.64
C CYS A 396 15.11 15.52 -12.30
N ARG A 397 15.96 15.07 -13.21
CA ARG A 397 16.86 15.94 -13.99
C ARG A 397 16.10 16.94 -14.88
N ALA A 398 14.95 16.55 -15.41
CA ALA A 398 14.12 17.45 -16.19
C ALA A 398 13.46 18.53 -15.30
N LEU A 399 12.98 18.18 -14.11
CA LEU A 399 12.46 19.15 -13.14
C LEU A 399 13.51 20.19 -12.74
N ALA A 400 14.76 19.77 -12.56
CA ALA A 400 15.86 20.67 -12.20
C ALA A 400 16.22 21.71 -13.31
N LYS A 401 15.74 21.55 -14.53
CA LYS A 401 15.90 22.53 -15.62
C LYS A 401 14.89 23.67 -15.56
N LEU A 402 13.91 23.62 -14.67
CA LEU A 402 12.99 24.74 -14.45
C LEU A 402 13.76 25.94 -13.86
N LYS A 403 13.71 27.09 -14.56
CA LYS A 403 14.51 28.28 -14.26
C LYS A 403 13.86 29.23 -13.23
N SER A 404 12.72 28.87 -12.67
CA SER A 404 11.98 29.69 -11.72
C SER A 404 12.17 29.18 -10.30
N PRO A 405 12.08 30.02 -9.26
CA PRO A 405 11.94 29.52 -7.90
C PRO A 405 10.78 28.53 -7.86
N LEU A 406 11.10 27.27 -7.61
CA LEU A 406 10.15 26.17 -7.67
C LEU A 406 10.08 25.48 -6.32
N LYS A 407 8.87 25.35 -5.78
CA LYS A 407 8.59 24.44 -4.66
C LYS A 407 8.17 23.07 -5.18
N LEU A 408 8.79 22.02 -4.67
CA LEU A 408 8.45 20.64 -4.99
C LEU A 408 8.07 19.88 -3.71
N ALA A 409 6.80 19.52 -3.55
CA ALA A 409 6.34 18.59 -2.55
C ALA A 409 6.34 17.17 -3.15
N TYR A 410 7.21 16.30 -2.67
CA TYR A 410 7.34 14.93 -3.19
C TYR A 410 6.93 13.92 -2.12
N ILE A 411 5.93 13.10 -2.40
CA ILE A 411 5.45 12.02 -1.53
C ILE A 411 6.09 10.71 -1.96
N PHE A 412 6.78 10.03 -1.04
CA PHE A 412 7.44 8.75 -1.30
C PHE A 412 6.75 7.62 -0.54
N CYS A 413 6.43 6.54 -1.22
CA CYS A 413 5.95 5.29 -0.61
C CYS A 413 7.00 4.16 -0.65
N SER A 414 8.25 4.48 -1.01
CA SER A 414 9.38 3.54 -1.07
C SER A 414 10.68 4.25 -0.71
N LEU A 415 11.42 3.70 0.26
CA LEU A 415 12.73 4.24 0.66
C LEU A 415 13.74 4.18 -0.49
N LYS A 416 13.68 3.15 -1.36
CA LYS A 416 14.58 3.05 -2.53
C LYS A 416 14.32 4.17 -3.55
N ALA A 417 13.05 4.50 -3.78
CA ALA A 417 12.69 5.62 -4.65
C ALA A 417 13.13 6.94 -4.03
N LEU A 418 12.92 7.11 -2.71
CA LEU A 418 13.38 8.27 -1.96
C LEU A 418 14.90 8.45 -2.12
N GLU A 419 15.70 7.42 -1.84
CA GLU A 419 17.16 7.48 -1.94
C GLU A 419 17.63 7.91 -3.34
N ARG A 420 17.08 7.31 -4.39
CA ARG A 420 17.47 7.58 -5.78
C ARG A 420 17.02 8.95 -6.25
N ASP A 421 15.72 9.23 -6.13
CA ASP A 421 15.12 10.43 -6.71
C ASP A 421 15.55 11.67 -5.94
N LEU A 422 15.59 11.60 -4.59
CA LEU A 422 16.01 12.71 -3.74
C LEU A 422 17.49 13.06 -3.96
N LYS A 423 18.36 12.01 -4.06
CA LYS A 423 19.76 12.22 -4.45
C LYS A 423 19.87 12.93 -5.79
N THR A 424 19.13 12.48 -6.81
CA THR A 424 19.16 13.10 -8.13
C THR A 424 18.69 14.55 -8.10
N LEU A 425 17.62 14.86 -7.36
CA LEU A 425 17.13 16.24 -7.21
C LEU A 425 18.18 17.12 -6.51
N HIS A 426 18.75 16.64 -5.41
CA HIS A 426 19.77 17.36 -4.65
C HIS A 426 21.03 17.63 -5.47
N ASP A 427 21.56 16.62 -6.16
CA ASP A 427 22.74 16.74 -7.03
C ASP A 427 22.51 17.71 -8.20
N ASN A 428 21.25 18.03 -8.54
CA ASN A 428 20.86 18.97 -9.60
C ASN A 428 20.28 20.28 -9.07
N GLY A 429 20.56 20.65 -7.80
CA GLY A 429 20.35 21.98 -7.25
C GLY A 429 19.04 22.19 -6.49
N PHE A 430 18.30 21.13 -6.15
CA PHE A 430 17.21 21.24 -5.19
C PHE A 430 17.75 21.22 -3.76
N GLU A 431 17.35 22.18 -2.95
CA GLU A 431 17.56 22.18 -1.51
C GLU A 431 16.42 21.41 -0.84
N ILE A 432 16.77 20.55 0.12
CA ILE A 432 15.80 19.77 0.86
C ILE A 432 15.43 20.53 2.14
N GLU A 433 14.32 21.26 2.08
CA GLU A 433 13.89 22.09 3.21
C GLU A 433 13.40 21.24 4.39
N GLU A 434 12.56 20.22 4.12
CA GLU A 434 11.95 19.40 5.15
C GLU A 434 11.66 17.99 4.66
N VAL A 435 11.80 17.02 5.56
CA VAL A 435 11.34 15.65 5.37
C VAL A 435 10.49 15.25 6.56
N GLN A 436 9.35 14.61 6.30
CA GLN A 436 8.46 14.07 7.33
C GLN A 436 7.91 12.71 6.94
N GLY A 437 7.99 11.76 7.84
CA GLY A 437 7.28 10.49 7.72
C GLY A 437 5.80 10.62 8.12
N PHE A 438 4.93 9.84 7.49
CA PHE A 438 3.50 9.73 7.85
C PHE A 438 3.17 8.27 8.04
N ASP A 439 2.65 7.93 9.22
CA ASP A 439 2.37 6.54 9.56
C ASP A 439 1.05 6.07 8.94
N MET A 440 1.11 5.71 7.66
CA MET A 440 -0.03 5.19 6.90
C MET A 440 -0.45 3.78 7.33
N PHE A 441 0.44 3.05 8.00
CA PHE A 441 0.24 1.65 8.42
C PHE A 441 0.79 1.46 9.84
N PRO A 442 0.01 1.88 10.86
CA PRO A 442 0.37 1.77 12.27
C PRO A 442 0.46 0.32 12.75
#